data_7f1dc92b940b28eeb250e4e8cb1c3829
#
_entry.id   7f1dc92b940b28eeb250e4e8cb1c3829
#
_cell.length_a   1.000
_cell.length_b   1.000
_cell.length_c   1.000
_cell.angle_alpha   90.00
_cell.angle_beta   90.00
_cell.angle_gamma   90.00
#
_symmetry.space_group_name_H-M   'P 1'
#
loop_
_entity.id
_entity.type
_entity.pdbx_description
1 polymer ?
#
loop_
_entity_poly.entity_id
_entity_poly.type
_entity_poly.pdbx_seq_one_letter_code
_entity_poly.pdbx_strand_id
1 'polypeptide(L)'
;MKKNTLLIGLLLVSGTLAAQDWPTVQTEARPGSRWWWMGNTVDIPNLTYNIDEYAKAGLGTLEVTPIYGVQGMDDKELKFLSPEWTAMLKHTQAEANRNGMQIDMNTGTGWPFGGPEVTLEDAATKAIFQEYKIEGGEENILNLEVKDPKQAKVAKLNKVMAYNAQGQKLDITSKVKDYRLTWKAPKGEWRIIALYIGKTQQKVKRAAPGGEGYVMNHLDKGSVKRYLDKFDRAFQRDKVTYPKTFFNDSYEVYQADWTPALLEEFARRRGYKLENYFPEFLDEKRPEITTRIITDYRETISDLLIENFTRQWTAWAHKHGSITRNQGHGSPANLIDVYASVDIPECEGFGLSQFHIKGLRQDSLTRKNDSDISMLKYASSAAHITGKPYTSSETFTWLTEHFRTSLSQCKPDMDLMFVSGVNHMFFHGTPYSPKEAEWPGWLFYATINMSPTNSIWRDAPAFFQYITRCQSFLQMGKPDNCLLYTSPSP
;
A
#
# COMPACT_ATOMS: atom_id res chain seq x y z
N MET A 1 1.85 -78.68 -46.40
CA MET A 1 1.26 -77.40 -46.11
C MET A 1 1.35 -77.18 -44.62
N LYS A 2 2.27 -76.38 -44.09
CA LYS A 2 2.40 -76.07 -42.67
C LYS A 2 1.80 -74.69 -42.45
N LYS A 3 0.75 -74.60 -41.62
CA LYS A 3 0.16 -73.32 -41.20
C LYS A 3 0.99 -72.77 -40.04
N ASN A 4 1.63 -71.64 -40.26
CA ASN A 4 2.27 -70.85 -39.20
C ASN A 4 1.22 -69.96 -38.56
N THR A 5 0.92 -70.23 -37.30
CA THR A 5 0.07 -69.39 -36.47
C THR A 5 0.97 -68.38 -35.77
N LEU A 6 0.85 -67.13 -36.17
CA LEU A 6 1.58 -66.00 -35.54
C LEU A 6 0.82 -65.58 -34.27
N LEU A 7 1.40 -65.79 -33.12
CA LEU A 7 0.87 -65.34 -31.81
C LEU A 7 1.35 -63.91 -31.57
N ILE A 8 0.46 -62.94 -31.73
CA ILE A 8 0.74 -61.54 -31.37
C ILE A 8 0.47 -61.42 -29.87
N GLY A 9 1.57 -61.36 -29.11
CA GLY A 9 1.51 -61.03 -27.68
C GLY A 9 1.20 -59.57 -27.49
N LEU A 10 0.00 -59.23 -27.07
CA LEU A 10 -0.36 -57.86 -26.59
C LEU A 10 0.27 -57.65 -25.22
N LEU A 11 1.43 -56.93 -25.15
CA LEU A 11 1.96 -56.41 -23.93
C LEU A 11 1.07 -55.25 -23.47
N LEU A 12 0.16 -55.52 -22.54
CA LEU A 12 -0.51 -54.51 -21.74
C LEU A 12 0.51 -53.90 -20.81
N VAL A 13 1.09 -52.78 -21.23
CA VAL A 13 1.80 -51.88 -20.32
C VAL A 13 0.72 -51.21 -19.44
N SER A 14 0.42 -51.85 -18.30
CA SER A 14 -0.28 -51.17 -17.22
C SER A 14 0.62 -50.12 -16.63
N GLY A 15 0.66 -48.93 -17.28
CA GLY A 15 1.16 -47.75 -16.63
C GLY A 15 0.29 -47.50 -15.42
N THR A 16 0.80 -47.70 -14.25
CA THR A 16 0.20 -47.17 -13.02
C THR A 16 0.18 -45.65 -13.21
N LEU A 17 -0.98 -45.12 -13.57
CA LEU A 17 -1.25 -43.70 -13.37
C LEU A 17 -1.15 -43.50 -11.87
N ALA A 18 0.05 -43.15 -11.39
CA ALA A 18 0.20 -42.57 -10.08
C ALA A 18 -0.71 -41.36 -10.05
N ALA A 19 -1.79 -41.42 -9.31
CA ALA A 19 -2.60 -40.25 -9.05
C ALA A 19 -1.64 -39.24 -8.50
N GLN A 20 -1.59 -38.09 -9.16
CA GLN A 20 -0.71 -37.01 -8.71
C GLN A 20 -1.18 -36.64 -7.31
N ASP A 21 -0.35 -36.88 -6.31
CA ASP A 21 -0.67 -36.56 -4.94
C ASP A 21 -0.99 -35.07 -4.83
N TRP A 22 -1.98 -34.77 -3.99
CA TRP A 22 -2.34 -33.37 -3.71
C TRP A 22 -1.10 -32.65 -3.15
N PRO A 23 -0.84 -31.38 -3.56
CA PRO A 23 0.29 -30.63 -3.01
C PRO A 23 0.23 -30.59 -1.49
N THR A 24 1.37 -30.76 -0.84
CA THR A 24 1.46 -30.57 0.61
C THR A 24 1.05 -29.13 0.94
N VAL A 25 0.04 -28.98 1.77
CA VAL A 25 -0.48 -27.66 2.17
C VAL A 25 0.57 -26.95 3.02
N GLN A 26 1.10 -25.85 2.49
CA GLN A 26 1.92 -24.90 3.24
C GLN A 26 1.02 -23.90 3.97
N THR A 27 1.55 -23.23 4.99
CA THR A 27 0.79 -22.20 5.73
C THR A 27 0.38 -21.05 4.80
N GLU A 28 1.23 -20.67 3.87
CA GLU A 28 1.01 -19.62 2.87
C GLU A 28 -0.10 -19.97 1.85
N ALA A 29 -0.47 -21.23 1.72
CA ALA A 29 -1.60 -21.65 0.90
C ALA A 29 -2.95 -21.53 1.63
N ARG A 30 -2.96 -21.38 2.94
CA ARG A 30 -4.17 -21.07 3.69
C ARG A 30 -4.50 -19.58 3.54
N PRO A 31 -5.79 -19.17 3.50
CA PRO A 31 -6.13 -17.76 3.44
C PRO A 31 -5.61 -17.02 4.68
N GLY A 32 -5.20 -15.79 4.48
CA GLY A 32 -4.91 -14.85 5.56
C GLY A 32 -6.09 -13.92 5.84
N SER A 33 -6.06 -13.22 6.94
CA SER A 33 -7.03 -12.18 7.24
C SER A 33 -6.36 -10.97 7.87
N ARG A 34 -6.75 -9.77 7.44
CA ARG A 34 -6.48 -8.55 8.17
C ARG A 34 -7.23 -8.64 9.50
N TRP A 35 -6.49 -8.36 10.58
CA TRP A 35 -7.00 -8.48 11.94
C TRP A 35 -6.88 -7.15 12.68
N TRP A 36 -7.98 -6.41 12.72
CA TRP A 36 -7.97 -5.08 13.32
C TRP A 36 -7.94 -5.15 14.84
N TRP A 37 -6.90 -4.55 15.40
CA TRP A 37 -6.79 -4.27 16.83
C TRP A 37 -7.36 -2.89 17.10
N MET A 38 -8.65 -2.83 17.36
CA MET A 38 -9.40 -1.60 17.59
C MET A 38 -9.02 -0.98 18.93
N GLY A 39 -8.43 0.24 18.91
CA GLY A 39 -7.87 0.90 20.09
C GLY A 39 -6.68 0.16 20.71
N ASN A 40 -6.17 -0.89 20.03
CA ASN A 40 -5.28 -1.85 20.67
C ASN A 40 -5.84 -2.44 21.97
N THR A 41 -7.16 -2.43 22.13
CA THR A 41 -7.86 -2.94 23.32
C THR A 41 -7.91 -4.46 23.27
N VAL A 42 -6.76 -5.07 23.49
CA VAL A 42 -6.57 -6.53 23.43
C VAL A 42 -6.04 -7.06 24.75
N ASP A 43 -6.39 -8.29 25.07
CA ASP A 43 -5.94 -8.99 26.27
C ASP A 43 -5.54 -10.43 25.96
N ILE A 44 -4.71 -11.01 26.81
CA ILE A 44 -4.13 -12.34 26.63
C ILE A 44 -5.20 -13.44 26.46
N PRO A 45 -6.24 -13.56 27.30
CA PRO A 45 -7.26 -14.61 27.14
C PRO A 45 -8.01 -14.52 25.81
N ASN A 46 -8.37 -13.31 25.40
CA ASN A 46 -9.14 -13.10 24.17
C ASN A 46 -8.27 -13.18 22.91
N LEU A 47 -6.99 -12.82 22.97
CA LEU A 47 -6.05 -13.08 21.88
C LEU A 47 -5.91 -14.58 21.63
N THR A 48 -5.71 -15.38 22.69
CA THR A 48 -5.69 -16.85 22.58
C THR A 48 -6.97 -17.38 21.99
N TYR A 49 -8.13 -16.96 22.50
CA TYR A 49 -9.44 -17.40 22.00
C TYR A 49 -9.62 -17.10 20.50
N ASN A 50 -9.34 -15.88 20.07
CA ASN A 50 -9.50 -15.48 18.68
C ASN A 50 -8.59 -16.32 17.75
N ILE A 51 -7.31 -16.47 18.13
CA ILE A 51 -6.34 -17.26 17.34
C ILE A 51 -6.77 -18.73 17.24
N ASP A 52 -7.23 -19.33 18.33
CA ASP A 52 -7.71 -20.72 18.33
C ASP A 52 -8.92 -20.90 17.39
N GLU A 53 -9.89 -19.99 17.41
CA GLU A 53 -11.05 -20.04 16.52
C GLU A 53 -10.66 -19.85 15.04
N TYR A 54 -9.73 -18.94 14.76
CA TYR A 54 -9.26 -18.71 13.39
C TYR A 54 -8.45 -19.88 12.84
N ALA A 55 -7.56 -20.43 13.65
CA ALA A 55 -6.76 -21.61 13.29
C ALA A 55 -7.67 -22.83 13.02
N LYS A 56 -8.66 -23.07 13.90
CA LYS A 56 -9.65 -24.14 13.76
C LYS A 56 -10.48 -23.99 12.48
N ALA A 57 -10.79 -22.78 12.08
CA ALA A 57 -11.50 -22.51 10.82
C ALA A 57 -10.61 -22.71 9.58
N GLY A 58 -9.29 -22.70 9.72
CA GLY A 58 -8.33 -22.95 8.63
C GLY A 58 -7.62 -21.72 8.10
N LEU A 59 -7.63 -20.58 8.81
CA LEU A 59 -6.75 -19.46 8.47
C LEU A 59 -5.29 -19.81 8.70
N GLY A 60 -4.40 -19.30 7.84
CA GLY A 60 -2.95 -19.52 7.93
C GLY A 60 -2.20 -18.32 8.50
N THR A 61 -2.71 -17.12 8.29
CA THR A 61 -2.02 -15.89 8.67
C THR A 61 -3.01 -14.86 9.20
N LEU A 62 -2.59 -14.13 10.23
CA LEU A 62 -3.31 -12.93 10.71
C LEU A 62 -2.39 -11.73 10.56
N GLU A 63 -2.90 -10.66 9.96
CA GLU A 63 -2.22 -9.38 9.85
C GLU A 63 -2.69 -8.45 10.95
N VAL A 64 -1.85 -8.23 11.96
CA VAL A 64 -2.13 -7.27 13.04
C VAL A 64 -2.17 -5.86 12.47
N THR A 65 -3.33 -5.25 12.47
CA THR A 65 -3.57 -3.88 12.00
C THR A 65 -4.18 -3.03 13.11
N PRO A 66 -3.35 -2.26 13.86
CA PRO A 66 -3.85 -1.33 14.86
C PRO A 66 -4.65 -0.20 14.25
N ILE A 67 -5.84 0.07 14.77
CA ILE A 67 -6.72 1.16 14.33
C ILE A 67 -7.41 1.84 15.52
N TYR A 68 -8.24 2.86 15.23
CA TYR A 68 -9.03 3.61 16.23
C TYR A 68 -9.78 2.70 17.21
N GLY A 69 -10.16 3.26 18.36
CA GLY A 69 -10.78 2.55 19.48
C GLY A 69 -12.25 2.20 19.29
N VAL A 70 -12.74 1.43 20.27
CA VAL A 70 -14.15 1.06 20.41
C VAL A 70 -14.76 1.97 21.46
N GLN A 71 -15.93 2.52 21.18
CA GLN A 71 -16.63 3.43 22.08
C GLN A 71 -16.83 2.80 23.47
N GLY A 72 -16.44 3.53 24.51
CA GLY A 72 -16.54 3.09 25.91
C GLY A 72 -15.45 2.13 26.38
N MET A 73 -14.38 1.97 25.59
CA MET A 73 -13.22 1.14 25.94
C MET A 73 -11.92 1.93 26.10
N ASP A 74 -12.00 3.26 26.16
CA ASP A 74 -10.83 4.16 26.18
C ASP A 74 -9.86 3.87 27.34
N ASP A 75 -10.37 3.38 28.48
CA ASP A 75 -9.58 2.99 29.65
C ASP A 75 -8.75 1.72 29.47
N LYS A 76 -9.05 0.92 28.44
CA LYS A 76 -8.37 -0.34 28.11
C LYS A 76 -7.45 -0.23 26.90
N GLU A 77 -7.40 0.94 26.28
CA GLU A 77 -6.58 1.16 25.09
C GLU A 77 -5.08 1.08 25.39
N LEU A 78 -4.35 0.38 24.55
CA LEU A 78 -2.89 0.32 24.64
C LEU A 78 -2.25 1.27 23.62
N LYS A 79 -1.23 2.00 24.04
CA LYS A 79 -0.46 2.84 23.12
C LYS A 79 0.38 1.97 22.20
N PHE A 80 0.29 2.24 20.92
CA PHE A 80 1.07 1.55 19.90
C PHE A 80 2.57 1.57 20.21
N LEU A 81 3.23 0.43 20.11
CA LEU A 81 4.65 0.20 20.42
C LEU A 81 5.04 0.47 21.89
N SER A 82 4.09 0.61 22.83
CA SER A 82 4.42 0.58 24.26
C SER A 82 4.87 -0.82 24.71
N PRO A 83 5.50 -0.96 25.89
CA PRO A 83 5.85 -2.29 26.43
C PRO A 83 4.64 -3.20 26.59
N GLU A 84 3.49 -2.67 26.97
CA GLU A 84 2.23 -3.41 27.12
C GLU A 84 1.76 -3.91 25.74
N TRP A 85 1.77 -3.05 24.74
CA TRP A 85 1.41 -3.43 23.36
C TRP A 85 2.34 -4.50 22.79
N THR A 86 3.64 -4.34 22.99
CA THR A 86 4.63 -5.34 22.50
C THR A 86 4.52 -6.66 23.24
N ALA A 87 4.09 -6.64 24.52
CA ALA A 87 3.78 -7.89 25.25
C ALA A 87 2.60 -8.64 24.61
N MET A 88 1.55 -7.92 24.18
CA MET A 88 0.42 -8.52 23.47
C MET A 88 0.87 -9.09 22.12
N LEU A 89 1.71 -8.39 21.37
CA LEU A 89 2.25 -8.89 20.09
C LEU A 89 3.08 -10.17 20.30
N LYS A 90 3.93 -10.22 21.32
CA LYS A 90 4.72 -11.43 21.65
C LYS A 90 3.82 -12.62 21.99
N HIS A 91 2.78 -12.40 22.80
CA HIS A 91 1.80 -13.44 23.10
C HIS A 91 1.09 -13.92 21.82
N THR A 92 0.65 -12.99 20.99
CA THR A 92 0.00 -13.28 19.69
C THR A 92 0.89 -14.14 18.79
N GLN A 93 2.18 -13.82 18.68
CA GLN A 93 3.14 -14.60 17.91
C GLN A 93 3.33 -16.01 18.48
N ALA A 94 3.41 -16.14 19.81
CA ALA A 94 3.53 -17.45 20.46
C ALA A 94 2.31 -18.32 20.23
N GLU A 95 1.10 -17.77 20.36
CA GLU A 95 -0.16 -18.49 20.15
C GLU A 95 -0.36 -18.85 18.67
N ALA A 96 -0.03 -17.97 17.74
CA ALA A 96 -0.07 -18.28 16.32
C ALA A 96 0.87 -19.43 15.97
N ASN A 97 2.12 -19.40 16.45
CA ASN A 97 3.08 -20.49 16.27
C ASN A 97 2.58 -21.81 16.85
N ARG A 98 1.98 -21.80 18.05
CA ARG A 98 1.37 -22.99 18.66
C ARG A 98 0.27 -23.61 17.76
N ASN A 99 -0.44 -22.78 17.03
CA ASN A 99 -1.51 -23.17 16.12
C ASN A 99 -1.07 -23.39 14.66
N GLY A 100 0.24 -23.33 14.35
CA GLY A 100 0.76 -23.47 12.99
C GLY A 100 0.31 -22.34 12.07
N MET A 101 0.11 -21.14 12.63
CA MET A 101 -0.22 -19.91 11.92
C MET A 101 0.96 -18.95 11.91
N GLN A 102 0.90 -17.94 11.05
CA GLN A 102 1.86 -16.84 10.95
C GLN A 102 1.22 -15.52 11.40
N ILE A 103 2.06 -14.59 11.85
CA ILE A 103 1.67 -13.22 12.16
C ILE A 103 2.41 -12.27 11.21
N ASP A 104 1.62 -11.55 10.43
CA ASP A 104 2.01 -10.37 9.70
C ASP A 104 1.62 -9.12 10.48
N MET A 105 2.16 -7.96 10.11
CA MET A 105 1.85 -6.71 10.78
C MET A 105 1.83 -5.53 9.81
N ASN A 106 0.83 -4.67 9.92
CA ASN A 106 0.86 -3.36 9.29
C ASN A 106 2.06 -2.55 9.83
N THR A 107 2.80 -1.87 8.95
CA THR A 107 3.96 -1.07 9.35
C THR A 107 3.53 0.30 9.88
N GLY A 108 2.59 0.29 10.83
CA GLY A 108 2.03 1.49 11.45
C GLY A 108 0.68 1.23 12.10
N THR A 109 -0.08 2.30 12.27
CA THR A 109 -1.48 2.25 12.70
C THR A 109 -2.33 2.89 11.61
N GLY A 110 -3.47 2.31 11.27
CA GLY A 110 -4.25 2.78 10.13
C GLY A 110 -3.39 2.92 8.88
N TRP A 111 -3.60 3.95 8.08
CA TRP A 111 -2.84 4.27 6.87
C TRP A 111 -2.90 5.76 6.51
N PRO A 112 -2.00 6.31 5.65
CA PRO A 112 -0.68 5.78 5.28
C PRO A 112 0.33 5.91 6.43
N PHE A 113 1.60 5.52 6.20
CA PHE A 113 2.66 5.59 7.22
C PHE A 113 2.80 6.98 7.80
N GLY A 114 2.83 7.05 9.13
CA GLY A 114 2.90 8.28 9.90
C GLY A 114 2.82 8.01 11.41
N GLY A 115 2.65 9.06 12.17
CA GLY A 115 2.51 8.92 13.62
C GLY A 115 3.11 10.08 14.41
N PRO A 116 3.15 9.96 15.76
CA PRO A 116 3.56 11.06 16.63
C PRO A 116 5.04 11.44 16.49
N GLU A 117 5.91 10.51 16.05
CA GLU A 117 7.33 10.82 15.83
C GLU A 117 7.59 11.55 14.52
N VAL A 118 6.61 11.61 13.61
CA VAL A 118 6.75 12.37 12.38
C VAL A 118 6.62 13.84 12.67
N THR A 119 7.77 14.52 12.78
CA THR A 119 7.83 15.96 12.95
C THR A 119 7.27 16.69 11.74
N LEU A 120 7.00 17.99 11.87
CA LEU A 120 6.57 18.79 10.72
C LEU A 120 7.63 18.79 9.60
N GLU A 121 8.91 18.67 9.93
CA GLU A 121 10.00 18.59 8.96
C GLU A 121 9.91 17.30 8.14
N ASP A 122 9.64 16.18 8.79
CA ASP A 122 9.51 14.85 8.16
C ASP A 122 8.14 14.59 7.52
N ALA A 123 7.17 15.49 7.72
CA ALA A 123 5.83 15.33 7.18
C ALA A 123 5.77 15.55 5.67
N ALA A 124 4.81 14.90 5.03
CA ALA A 124 4.54 14.96 3.60
C ALA A 124 4.46 16.41 3.07
N THR A 125 5.15 16.67 1.97
CA THR A 125 5.35 18.00 1.40
C THR A 125 4.64 18.18 0.06
N LYS A 126 4.35 19.44 -0.26
CA LYS A 126 3.80 19.85 -1.55
C LYS A 126 4.48 21.10 -2.08
N ALA A 127 4.48 21.28 -3.41
CA ALA A 127 4.92 22.52 -4.03
C ALA A 127 3.82 23.59 -3.94
N ILE A 128 4.25 24.83 -3.73
CA ILE A 128 3.41 26.02 -3.83
C ILE A 128 4.13 27.02 -4.70
N PHE A 129 3.48 27.43 -5.79
CA PHE A 129 4.01 28.43 -6.69
C PHE A 129 3.24 29.73 -6.55
N GLN A 130 3.96 30.85 -6.50
CA GLN A 130 3.38 32.20 -6.55
C GLN A 130 4.06 32.99 -7.65
N GLU A 131 3.26 33.69 -8.43
CA GLU A 131 3.72 34.48 -9.57
C GLU A 131 3.55 35.96 -9.34
N TYR A 132 4.51 36.72 -9.85
CA TYR A 132 4.52 38.19 -9.83
C TYR A 132 5.02 38.69 -11.17
N LYS A 133 4.60 39.91 -11.54
CA LYS A 133 5.09 40.65 -12.70
C LYS A 133 5.68 41.96 -12.25
N ILE A 134 6.79 42.34 -12.82
CA ILE A 134 7.43 43.60 -12.57
C ILE A 134 7.94 44.22 -13.89
N GLU A 135 8.04 45.55 -13.93
CA GLU A 135 8.75 46.27 -14.94
C GLU A 135 10.16 46.54 -14.45
N GLY A 136 11.16 46.15 -15.25
CA GLY A 136 12.57 46.38 -14.92
C GLY A 136 13.06 47.77 -15.28
N GLY A 137 14.27 48.11 -14.81
CA GLY A 137 14.90 49.40 -15.00
C GLY A 137 15.09 50.17 -13.69
N GLU A 138 14.15 50.03 -12.77
CA GLU A 138 14.22 50.59 -11.42
C GLU A 138 14.28 49.48 -10.35
N GLU A 139 14.50 49.89 -9.10
CA GLU A 139 14.49 48.94 -7.99
C GLU A 139 13.08 48.55 -7.65
N ASN A 140 12.80 47.23 -7.67
CA ASN A 140 11.52 46.65 -7.27
C ASN A 140 11.62 46.00 -5.89
N ILE A 141 10.58 46.18 -5.09
CA ILE A 141 10.44 45.57 -3.80
C ILE A 141 9.13 44.73 -3.80
N LEU A 142 9.26 43.42 -3.61
CA LEU A 142 8.11 42.52 -3.52
C LEU A 142 8.08 41.81 -2.18
N ASN A 143 6.88 41.71 -1.59
CA ASN A 143 6.63 40.78 -0.49
C ASN A 143 6.32 39.37 -1.06
N LEU A 144 7.14 38.39 -0.69
CA LEU A 144 7.04 37.02 -1.09
C LEU A 144 6.49 36.12 0.04
N GLU A 145 5.78 36.67 1.01
CA GLU A 145 5.08 35.82 2.01
C GLU A 145 4.07 34.90 1.34
N VAL A 146 3.92 33.72 1.93
CA VAL A 146 2.96 32.74 1.41
C VAL A 146 1.53 33.25 1.57
N LYS A 147 0.80 33.30 0.46
CA LYS A 147 -0.58 33.81 0.41
C LYS A 147 -1.62 32.90 1.02
N ASP A 148 -1.36 31.58 1.00
CA ASP A 148 -2.25 30.57 1.62
C ASP A 148 -2.11 30.61 3.15
N PRO A 149 -3.15 31.05 3.91
CA PRO A 149 -3.06 31.13 5.36
C PRO A 149 -2.77 29.80 6.05
N LYS A 150 -3.18 28.70 5.45
CA LYS A 150 -2.91 27.34 5.99
C LYS A 150 -1.43 26.96 5.88
N GLN A 151 -0.72 27.60 4.97
CA GLN A 151 0.69 27.38 4.70
C GLN A 151 1.62 28.40 5.31
N ALA A 152 1.11 29.58 5.71
CA ALA A 152 1.91 30.71 6.17
C ALA A 152 2.92 30.38 7.30
N LYS A 153 2.57 29.42 8.19
CA LYS A 153 3.43 29.00 9.31
C LYS A 153 4.34 27.81 8.97
N VAL A 154 4.10 27.11 7.87
CA VAL A 154 4.75 25.81 7.59
C VAL A 154 5.52 25.78 6.27
N ALA A 155 5.12 26.58 5.30
CA ALA A 155 5.82 26.63 4.02
C ALA A 155 7.10 27.46 4.11
N LYS A 156 8.15 26.96 3.45
CA LYS A 156 9.46 27.62 3.38
C LYS A 156 9.77 27.98 1.93
N LEU A 157 10.21 29.22 1.70
CA LEU A 157 10.69 29.65 0.38
C LEU A 157 11.90 28.79 -0.01
N ASN A 158 11.85 28.22 -1.21
CA ASN A 158 12.90 27.34 -1.72
C ASN A 158 13.66 27.98 -2.90
N LYS A 159 12.93 28.52 -3.88
CA LYS A 159 13.52 29.06 -5.11
C LYS A 159 12.74 30.26 -5.60
N VAL A 160 13.46 31.28 -6.12
CA VAL A 160 12.85 32.42 -6.82
C VAL A 160 13.55 32.60 -8.15
N MET A 161 12.79 32.50 -9.22
CA MET A 161 13.27 32.61 -10.59
C MET A 161 12.60 33.78 -11.30
N ALA A 162 13.35 34.48 -12.17
CA ALA A 162 12.83 35.53 -13.02
C ALA A 162 13.03 35.19 -14.49
N TYR A 163 12.00 35.45 -15.29
CA TYR A 163 11.99 35.17 -16.74
C TYR A 163 11.50 36.37 -17.52
N ASN A 164 12.05 36.59 -18.72
CA ASN A 164 11.60 37.63 -19.63
C ASN A 164 11.29 37.08 -21.03
N ALA A 165 10.67 37.90 -21.86
CA ALA A 165 10.29 37.52 -23.22
C ALA A 165 11.50 37.25 -24.14
N GLN A 166 12.71 37.71 -23.79
CA GLN A 166 13.95 37.46 -24.52
C GLN A 166 14.59 36.11 -24.17
N GLY A 167 13.92 35.28 -23.33
CA GLY A 167 14.39 33.98 -22.94
C GLY A 167 15.44 33.96 -21.82
N GLN A 168 15.66 35.08 -21.17
CA GLN A 168 16.57 35.12 -20.00
C GLN A 168 15.89 34.46 -18.80
N LYS A 169 16.67 33.67 -18.06
CA LYS A 169 16.25 32.90 -16.88
C LYS A 169 17.27 33.16 -15.77
N LEU A 170 16.86 33.86 -14.72
CA LEU A 170 17.74 34.26 -13.64
C LEU A 170 17.29 33.68 -12.31
N ASP A 171 18.21 33.02 -11.60
CA ASP A 171 18.02 32.68 -10.20
C ASP A 171 18.28 33.90 -9.33
N ILE A 172 17.25 34.44 -8.73
CA ILE A 172 17.27 35.61 -7.87
C ILE A 172 16.98 35.26 -6.40
N THR A 173 17.05 34.00 -6.03
CA THR A 173 16.77 33.50 -4.66
C THR A 173 17.63 34.24 -3.63
N SER A 174 18.90 34.47 -3.93
CA SER A 174 19.84 35.21 -3.03
C SER A 174 19.51 36.69 -2.82
N LYS A 175 18.60 37.25 -3.61
CA LYS A 175 18.12 38.65 -3.48
C LYS A 175 16.96 38.76 -2.47
N VAL A 176 16.46 37.63 -1.96
CA VAL A 176 15.36 37.59 -0.98
C VAL A 176 15.94 37.58 0.42
N LYS A 177 15.48 38.47 1.27
CA LYS A 177 15.77 38.49 2.69
C LYS A 177 14.43 38.61 3.46
N ASP A 178 14.17 37.77 4.41
CA ASP A 178 12.96 37.76 5.23
C ASP A 178 11.67 37.89 4.38
N TYR A 179 11.56 37.06 3.33
CA TYR A 179 10.47 37.05 2.34
C TYR A 179 10.34 38.38 1.54
N ARG A 180 11.27 39.25 1.64
CA ARG A 180 11.32 40.53 0.86
C ARG A 180 12.35 40.42 -0.24
N LEU A 181 11.89 40.43 -1.48
CA LEU A 181 12.75 40.56 -2.67
C LEU A 181 13.04 42.03 -2.90
N THR A 182 14.33 42.42 -2.97
CA THR A 182 14.78 43.70 -3.42
C THR A 182 15.68 43.50 -4.64
N TRP A 183 15.21 43.91 -5.81
CA TRP A 183 15.90 43.63 -7.04
C TRP A 183 15.72 44.74 -8.09
N LYS A 184 16.86 45.23 -8.62
CA LYS A 184 16.88 46.08 -9.81
C LYS A 184 17.02 45.18 -11.04
N ALA A 185 15.87 44.85 -11.66
CA ALA A 185 15.83 44.05 -12.87
C ALA A 185 16.37 44.82 -14.08
N PRO A 186 16.96 44.15 -15.08
CA PRO A 186 17.20 44.75 -16.39
C PRO A 186 15.89 45.27 -16.98
N LYS A 187 16.01 46.32 -17.89
CA LYS A 187 14.79 46.91 -18.52
C LYS A 187 13.93 45.88 -19.22
N GLY A 188 12.62 46.05 -19.15
CA GLY A 188 11.59 45.22 -19.73
C GLY A 188 10.75 44.47 -18.70
N GLU A 189 9.73 43.77 -19.17
CA GLU A 189 8.81 42.98 -18.32
C GLU A 189 9.44 41.67 -17.84
N TRP A 190 9.30 41.38 -16.55
CA TRP A 190 9.78 40.16 -15.91
C TRP A 190 8.65 39.45 -15.21
N ARG A 191 8.53 38.11 -15.46
CA ARG A 191 7.70 37.18 -14.70
C ARG A 191 8.55 36.54 -13.62
N ILE A 192 8.18 36.74 -12.36
CA ILE A 192 8.88 36.16 -11.21
C ILE A 192 8.03 35.00 -10.70
N ILE A 193 8.64 33.83 -10.50
CA ILE A 193 8.01 32.67 -9.93
C ILE A 193 8.76 32.27 -8.66
N ALA A 194 8.05 32.31 -7.55
CA ALA A 194 8.53 31.85 -6.25
C ALA A 194 7.96 30.46 -5.94
N LEU A 195 8.85 29.50 -5.66
CA LEU A 195 8.53 28.15 -5.20
C LEU A 195 8.70 28.06 -3.70
N TYR A 196 7.67 27.57 -3.02
CA TYR A 196 7.72 27.23 -1.61
C TYR A 196 7.49 25.73 -1.43
N ILE A 197 8.16 25.15 -0.44
CA ILE A 197 7.91 23.80 0.03
C ILE A 197 6.92 23.90 1.18
N GLY A 198 5.68 23.59 0.88
CA GLY A 198 4.59 23.52 1.85
C GLY A 198 4.44 22.14 2.46
N LYS A 199 3.49 22.01 3.37
CA LYS A 199 3.14 20.74 4.03
C LYS A 199 1.72 20.35 3.68
N THR A 200 1.48 19.05 3.42
CA THR A 200 0.10 18.57 3.20
C THR A 200 -0.71 18.66 4.47
N GLN A 201 -0.08 18.59 5.61
CA GLN A 201 -0.67 18.54 6.95
C GLN A 201 -1.64 17.36 7.15
N GLN A 202 -1.60 16.40 6.24
CA GLN A 202 -2.39 15.19 6.34
C GLN A 202 -1.99 14.40 7.60
N LYS A 203 -3.00 13.89 8.30
CA LYS A 203 -2.83 12.98 9.43
C LYS A 203 -3.07 11.54 9.00
N VAL A 204 -2.49 10.62 9.75
CA VAL A 204 -2.77 9.19 9.62
C VAL A 204 -4.28 8.97 9.73
N LYS A 205 -4.84 8.21 8.79
CA LYS A 205 -6.25 7.80 8.83
C LYS A 205 -6.41 6.60 9.75
N ARG A 206 -7.50 6.60 10.50
CA ARG A 206 -7.85 5.46 11.35
C ARG A 206 -6.76 5.06 12.36
N ALA A 207 -5.92 6.01 12.77
CA ALA A 207 -4.84 5.75 13.70
C ALA A 207 -5.33 5.12 15.01
N ALA A 208 -4.55 4.19 15.55
CA ALA A 208 -4.74 3.67 16.88
C ALA A 208 -4.12 4.63 17.93
N PRO A 209 -4.48 4.51 19.22
CA PRO A 209 -3.84 5.24 20.31
C PRO A 209 -2.31 5.13 20.25
N GLY A 210 -1.63 6.27 20.31
CA GLY A 210 -0.17 6.36 20.16
C GLY A 210 0.35 6.23 18.73
N GLY A 211 -0.57 6.21 17.73
CA GLY A 211 -0.22 6.23 16.31
C GLY A 211 -0.68 7.50 15.59
N GLU A 212 -1.34 8.42 16.29
CA GLU A 212 -1.85 9.67 15.71
C GLU A 212 -0.69 10.61 15.39
N GLY A 213 -0.74 11.22 14.23
CA GLY A 213 0.32 12.15 13.84
C GLY A 213 0.26 12.50 12.35
N TYR A 214 1.30 13.18 11.89
CA TYR A 214 1.44 13.52 10.48
C TYR A 214 1.80 12.28 9.65
N VAL A 215 1.30 12.26 8.40
CA VAL A 215 1.79 11.35 7.37
C VAL A 215 3.23 11.75 7.00
N MET A 216 4.14 10.78 6.94
CA MET A 216 5.54 11.02 6.62
C MET A 216 5.75 11.39 5.15
N ASN A 217 6.89 12.02 4.84
CA ASN A 217 7.32 12.26 3.47
C ASN A 217 7.91 10.97 2.86
N HIS A 218 7.13 10.27 2.06
CA HIS A 218 7.54 9.05 1.37
C HIS A 218 8.60 9.28 0.27
N LEU A 219 8.76 10.52 -0.18
CA LEU A 219 9.76 10.88 -1.19
C LEU A 219 11.12 11.22 -0.59
N ASP A 220 11.23 11.28 0.75
CA ASP A 220 12.45 11.62 1.47
C ASP A 220 13.05 10.43 2.20
N LYS A 221 14.24 10.05 1.80
CA LYS A 221 14.97 8.90 2.36
C LYS A 221 15.21 9.02 3.87
N GLY A 222 15.46 10.23 4.35
CA GLY A 222 15.70 10.49 5.77
C GLY A 222 14.44 10.32 6.61
N SER A 223 13.31 10.86 6.13
CA SER A 223 12.00 10.71 6.78
C SER A 223 11.58 9.24 6.90
N VAL A 224 11.73 8.48 5.81
CA VAL A 224 11.44 7.03 5.83
C VAL A 224 12.33 6.29 6.83
N LYS A 225 13.64 6.58 6.84
CA LYS A 225 14.56 5.98 7.81
C LYS A 225 14.13 6.25 9.25
N ARG A 226 13.90 7.51 9.62
CA ARG A 226 13.49 7.89 10.99
C ARG A 226 12.17 7.24 11.39
N TYR A 227 11.25 7.10 10.44
CA TYR A 227 10.00 6.39 10.67
C TYR A 227 10.22 4.91 11.02
N LEU A 228 11.07 4.21 10.30
CA LEU A 228 11.37 2.79 10.54
C LEU A 228 12.17 2.57 11.83
N ASP A 229 13.05 3.48 12.20
CA ASP A 229 13.85 3.42 13.42
C ASP A 229 12.98 3.29 14.71
N LYS A 230 11.70 3.70 14.69
CA LYS A 230 10.82 3.54 15.86
C LYS A 230 10.51 2.07 16.15
N PHE A 231 10.35 1.25 15.12
CA PHE A 231 10.14 -0.20 15.26
C PHE A 231 11.38 -0.86 15.82
N ASP A 232 12.56 -0.49 15.30
CA ASP A 232 13.83 -1.02 15.80
C ASP A 232 13.99 -0.72 17.29
N ARG A 233 13.73 0.51 17.71
CA ARG A 233 13.81 0.90 19.14
C ARG A 233 12.84 0.09 20.01
N ALA A 234 11.58 -0.04 19.61
CA ALA A 234 10.57 -0.74 20.40
C ALA A 234 10.86 -2.25 20.46
N PHE A 235 11.18 -2.87 19.33
CA PHE A 235 11.38 -4.31 19.23
C PHE A 235 12.67 -4.74 19.93
N GLN A 236 13.74 -3.94 19.85
CA GLN A 236 14.99 -4.19 20.59
C GLN A 236 14.80 -4.01 22.10
N ARG A 237 14.11 -2.94 22.53
CA ARG A 237 13.81 -2.68 23.94
C ARG A 237 13.11 -3.87 24.60
N ASP A 238 12.10 -4.40 23.94
CA ASP A 238 11.20 -5.41 24.50
C ASP A 238 11.52 -6.84 24.01
N LYS A 239 12.57 -7.01 23.20
CA LYS A 239 13.00 -8.30 22.63
C LYS A 239 11.83 -8.97 21.88
N VAL A 240 11.18 -8.23 21.00
CA VAL A 240 10.12 -8.73 20.12
C VAL A 240 10.74 -9.38 18.91
N THR A 241 10.26 -10.55 18.52
CA THR A 241 10.57 -11.15 17.21
C THR A 241 9.89 -10.35 16.12
N TYR A 242 10.62 -10.01 15.06
CA TYR A 242 10.03 -9.30 13.93
C TYR A 242 8.96 -10.20 13.27
N PRO A 243 7.81 -9.64 12.84
CA PRO A 243 6.77 -10.38 12.12
C PRO A 243 7.32 -11.03 10.85
N LYS A 244 6.65 -12.09 10.36
CA LYS A 244 7.05 -12.74 9.11
C LYS A 244 6.99 -11.75 7.95
N THR A 245 5.91 -10.98 7.85
CA THR A 245 5.70 -10.00 6.79
C THR A 245 5.28 -8.67 7.40
N PHE A 246 5.88 -7.59 6.88
CA PHE A 246 5.38 -6.24 7.10
C PHE A 246 4.48 -5.82 5.94
N PHE A 247 3.35 -5.22 6.29
CA PHE A 247 2.35 -4.78 5.32
C PHE A 247 2.33 -3.25 5.19
N ASN A 248 2.02 -2.78 3.98
CA ASN A 248 1.66 -1.40 3.66
C ASN A 248 0.39 -1.39 2.82
N ASP A 249 -0.59 -0.64 3.30
CA ASP A 249 -1.89 -0.40 2.68
C ASP A 249 -1.78 0.52 1.44
N SER A 250 -2.90 0.79 0.78
CA SER A 250 -3.00 1.67 -0.38
C SER A 250 -2.33 3.03 -0.15
N TYR A 251 -1.70 3.55 -1.21
CA TYR A 251 -1.02 4.83 -1.13
C TYR A 251 -2.04 5.98 -1.16
N GLU A 252 -2.41 6.45 0.01
CA GLU A 252 -3.38 7.52 0.18
C GLU A 252 -2.75 8.81 0.73
N VAL A 253 -1.58 9.17 0.22
CA VAL A 253 -0.85 10.40 0.58
C VAL A 253 -1.27 11.52 -0.36
N TYR A 254 -2.27 12.28 0.05
CA TYR A 254 -2.91 13.27 -0.81
C TYR A 254 -2.06 14.54 -0.97
N GLN A 255 -1.96 15.03 -2.19
CA GLN A 255 -1.24 16.24 -2.56
C GLN A 255 0.26 16.25 -2.17
N ALA A 256 0.84 15.09 -1.90
CA ALA A 256 2.26 14.96 -1.62
C ALA A 256 3.02 14.84 -2.95
N ASP A 257 3.26 15.97 -3.58
CA ASP A 257 3.82 16.10 -4.92
C ASP A 257 5.24 16.65 -4.96
N TRP A 258 5.85 16.86 -3.79
CA TRP A 258 7.17 17.49 -3.71
C TRP A 258 8.02 16.92 -2.56
N THR A 259 9.32 17.17 -2.63
CA THR A 259 10.27 16.94 -1.52
C THR A 259 11.37 18.01 -1.58
N PRO A 260 12.02 18.35 -0.47
CA PRO A 260 13.07 19.39 -0.46
C PRO A 260 14.17 19.18 -1.50
N ALA A 261 14.58 17.96 -1.74
CA ALA A 261 15.64 17.62 -2.69
C ALA A 261 15.16 17.52 -4.16
N LEU A 262 13.88 17.79 -4.47
CA LEU A 262 13.33 17.48 -5.80
C LEU A 262 14.07 18.17 -6.95
N LEU A 263 14.42 19.46 -6.84
CA LEU A 263 15.09 20.19 -7.92
C LEU A 263 16.47 19.60 -8.22
N GLU A 264 17.20 19.21 -7.18
CA GLU A 264 18.51 18.57 -7.32
C GLU A 264 18.38 17.18 -7.95
N GLU A 265 17.47 16.37 -7.43
CA GLU A 265 17.21 15.02 -7.93
C GLU A 265 16.69 15.02 -9.37
N PHE A 266 15.82 15.97 -9.71
CA PHE A 266 15.36 16.15 -11.08
C PHE A 266 16.54 16.49 -12.01
N ALA A 267 17.36 17.48 -11.66
CA ALA A 267 18.49 17.89 -12.48
C ALA A 267 19.49 16.73 -12.68
N ARG A 268 19.74 15.95 -11.62
CA ARG A 268 20.64 14.79 -11.66
C ARG A 268 20.11 13.67 -12.57
N ARG A 269 18.80 13.43 -12.55
CA ARG A 269 18.16 12.31 -13.27
C ARG A 269 17.81 12.69 -14.72
N ARG A 270 17.34 13.88 -14.96
CA ARG A 270 16.81 14.31 -16.26
C ARG A 270 17.82 15.12 -17.09
N GLY A 271 18.95 15.53 -16.50
CA GLY A 271 20.03 16.22 -17.21
C GLY A 271 19.79 17.72 -17.45
N TYR A 272 18.72 18.29 -16.89
CA TYR A 272 18.42 19.71 -16.96
C TYR A 272 17.73 20.20 -15.68
N LYS A 273 17.72 21.52 -15.45
CA LYS A 273 17.15 22.13 -14.25
C LYS A 273 15.68 22.45 -14.46
N LEU A 274 14.79 21.88 -13.65
CA LEU A 274 13.34 22.13 -13.70
C LEU A 274 13.01 23.60 -13.50
N GLU A 275 13.75 24.27 -12.60
CA GLU A 275 13.54 25.69 -12.32
C GLU A 275 13.77 26.58 -13.54
N ASN A 276 14.50 26.14 -14.55
CA ASN A 276 14.62 26.89 -15.81
C ASN A 276 13.35 26.86 -16.67
N TYR A 277 12.39 26.03 -16.31
CA TYR A 277 11.18 25.78 -17.08
C TYR A 277 9.90 25.92 -16.25
N PHE A 278 9.94 26.64 -15.14
CA PHE A 278 8.73 26.88 -14.34
C PHE A 278 7.58 27.52 -15.13
N PRO A 279 7.80 28.51 -16.04
CA PRO A 279 6.72 29.04 -16.85
C PRO A 279 5.99 27.97 -17.68
N GLU A 280 6.75 27.07 -18.30
CA GLU A 280 6.24 25.97 -19.12
C GLU A 280 5.64 24.88 -18.23
N PHE A 281 6.27 24.54 -17.10
CA PHE A 281 5.77 23.53 -16.14
C PHE A 281 4.40 23.91 -15.58
N LEU A 282 4.14 25.21 -15.39
CA LEU A 282 2.90 25.74 -14.84
C LEU A 282 1.86 26.12 -15.92
N ASP A 283 2.16 25.91 -17.21
CA ASP A 283 1.22 26.28 -18.28
C ASP A 283 0.03 25.34 -18.33
N GLU A 284 -1.15 25.87 -17.94
CA GLU A 284 -2.43 25.13 -17.93
C GLU A 284 -2.87 24.67 -19.31
N LYS A 285 -2.44 25.33 -20.39
CA LYS A 285 -2.76 24.97 -21.77
C LYS A 285 -2.04 23.68 -22.22
N ARG A 286 -1.03 23.25 -21.49
CA ARG A 286 -0.24 22.05 -21.70
C ARG A 286 0.23 21.85 -23.16
N PRO A 287 0.96 22.80 -23.76
CA PRO A 287 1.63 22.56 -25.01
C PRO A 287 2.61 21.38 -24.90
N GLU A 288 3.12 20.89 -26.00
CA GLU A 288 3.98 19.70 -26.05
C GLU A 288 5.16 19.77 -25.06
N ILE A 289 5.82 20.92 -24.98
CA ILE A 289 6.95 21.13 -24.08
C ILE A 289 6.54 20.93 -22.61
N THR A 290 5.39 21.45 -22.20
CA THR A 290 4.84 21.28 -20.86
C THR A 290 4.57 19.80 -20.55
N THR A 291 3.99 19.09 -21.53
CA THR A 291 3.70 17.66 -21.36
C THR A 291 4.99 16.85 -21.16
N ARG A 292 6.05 17.15 -21.88
CA ARG A 292 7.37 16.51 -21.72
C ARG A 292 7.97 16.80 -20.35
N ILE A 293 7.96 18.05 -19.90
CA ILE A 293 8.47 18.45 -18.58
C ILE A 293 7.69 17.78 -17.45
N ILE A 294 6.36 17.74 -17.56
CA ILE A 294 5.50 17.04 -16.57
C ILE A 294 5.79 15.55 -16.55
N THR A 295 6.07 14.93 -17.69
CA THR A 295 6.45 13.50 -17.76
C THR A 295 7.76 13.26 -17.00
N ASP A 296 8.80 14.04 -17.27
CA ASP A 296 10.08 13.96 -16.57
C ASP A 296 9.95 14.21 -15.05
N TYR A 297 9.09 15.17 -14.68
CA TYR A 297 8.76 15.42 -13.27
C TYR A 297 8.08 14.23 -12.61
N ARG A 298 7.04 13.64 -13.25
CA ARG A 298 6.34 12.47 -12.73
C ARG A 298 7.24 11.24 -12.62
N GLU A 299 8.09 11.05 -13.61
CA GLU A 299 9.08 9.99 -13.57
C GLU A 299 10.09 10.17 -12.44
N THR A 300 10.49 11.43 -12.16
CA THR A 300 11.34 11.73 -10.99
C THR A 300 10.65 11.42 -9.67
N ILE A 301 9.36 11.77 -9.54
CA ILE A 301 8.56 11.41 -8.35
C ILE A 301 8.45 9.88 -8.21
N SER A 302 8.22 9.17 -9.32
CA SER A 302 8.18 7.70 -9.35
C SER A 302 9.48 7.09 -8.85
N ASP A 303 10.61 7.53 -9.39
CA ASP A 303 11.94 7.06 -8.98
C ASP A 303 12.18 7.29 -7.48
N LEU A 304 11.87 8.50 -6.99
CA LEU A 304 12.05 8.85 -5.57
C LEU A 304 11.18 8.00 -4.66
N LEU A 305 9.92 7.77 -5.03
CA LEU A 305 9.02 6.92 -4.24
C LEU A 305 9.56 5.49 -4.14
N ILE A 306 9.97 4.92 -5.27
CA ILE A 306 10.46 3.55 -5.32
C ILE A 306 11.79 3.41 -4.54
N GLU A 307 12.73 4.30 -4.76
CA GLU A 307 14.06 4.21 -4.15
C GLU A 307 14.04 4.55 -2.65
N ASN A 308 13.36 5.64 -2.28
CA ASN A 308 13.39 6.17 -0.93
C ASN A 308 12.35 5.56 0.00
N PHE A 309 11.28 4.98 -0.55
CA PHE A 309 10.25 4.35 0.26
C PHE A 309 10.23 2.84 0.08
N THR A 310 9.70 2.30 -1.01
CA THR A 310 9.41 0.86 -1.09
C THR A 310 10.66 -0.01 -1.03
N ARG A 311 11.73 0.33 -1.75
CA ARG A 311 13.00 -0.40 -1.71
C ARG A 311 13.70 -0.25 -0.35
N GLN A 312 13.68 0.94 0.23
CA GLN A 312 14.29 1.18 1.53
C GLN A 312 13.57 0.42 2.64
N TRP A 313 12.24 0.43 2.63
CA TRP A 313 11.41 -0.32 3.57
C TRP A 313 11.62 -1.84 3.42
N THR A 314 11.64 -2.36 2.19
CA THR A 314 11.92 -3.77 1.90
C THR A 314 13.32 -4.16 2.39
N ALA A 315 14.34 -3.34 2.11
CA ALA A 315 15.69 -3.60 2.60
C ALA A 315 15.79 -3.59 4.14
N TRP A 316 15.04 -2.71 4.80
CA TRP A 316 14.92 -2.70 6.25
C TRP A 316 14.25 -3.98 6.78
N ALA A 317 13.16 -4.42 6.19
CA ALA A 317 12.49 -5.67 6.56
C ALA A 317 13.42 -6.88 6.40
N HIS A 318 14.14 -6.98 5.27
CA HIS A 318 15.11 -8.06 5.01
C HIS A 318 16.24 -8.09 6.04
N LYS A 319 16.73 -6.94 6.49
CA LYS A 319 17.74 -6.86 7.56
C LYS A 319 17.30 -7.56 8.85
N HIS A 320 15.99 -7.64 9.08
CA HIS A 320 15.39 -8.28 10.25
C HIS A 320 14.82 -9.69 9.98
N GLY A 321 15.07 -10.25 8.80
CA GLY A 321 14.58 -11.57 8.39
C GLY A 321 13.09 -11.59 8.04
N SER A 322 12.48 -10.43 7.87
CA SER A 322 11.10 -10.25 7.42
C SER A 322 11.03 -9.96 5.92
N ILE A 323 9.85 -10.12 5.33
CA ILE A 323 9.54 -9.73 3.96
C ILE A 323 8.47 -8.63 3.95
N THR A 324 8.20 -8.08 2.77
CA THR A 324 7.23 -6.99 2.60
C THR A 324 6.06 -7.38 1.69
N ARG A 325 4.85 -6.95 2.06
CA ARG A 325 3.63 -7.03 1.27
C ARG A 325 3.04 -5.64 1.10
N ASN A 326 2.77 -5.23 -0.14
CA ASN A 326 2.44 -3.84 -0.45
C ASN A 326 1.35 -3.69 -1.47
N GLN A 327 0.42 -2.79 -1.18
CA GLN A 327 -0.50 -2.22 -2.15
C GLN A 327 0.15 -1.02 -2.84
N GLY A 328 0.35 -1.12 -4.14
CA GLY A 328 1.00 -0.06 -4.93
C GLY A 328 0.03 0.95 -5.52
N HIS A 329 -1.25 0.61 -5.60
CA HIS A 329 -2.26 1.48 -6.21
C HIS A 329 -2.46 2.77 -5.40
N GLY A 330 -2.91 3.82 -6.08
CA GLY A 330 -3.00 5.17 -5.52
C GLY A 330 -1.68 5.94 -5.52
N SER A 331 -0.53 5.28 -5.73
CA SER A 331 0.77 5.97 -5.76
C SER A 331 0.97 6.74 -7.08
N PRO A 332 1.77 7.83 -7.06
CA PRO A 332 2.11 8.59 -8.26
C PRO A 332 3.19 7.92 -9.12
N ALA A 333 3.68 6.74 -8.71
CA ALA A 333 4.74 6.04 -9.42
C ALA A 333 4.20 5.06 -10.48
N ASN A 334 5.10 4.52 -11.30
CA ASN A 334 4.78 3.39 -12.17
C ASN A 334 4.38 2.19 -11.30
N LEU A 335 3.14 1.73 -11.45
CA LEU A 335 2.59 0.68 -10.60
C LEU A 335 3.32 -0.65 -10.72
N ILE A 336 3.74 -1.04 -11.92
CA ILE A 336 4.50 -2.28 -12.13
C ILE A 336 5.82 -2.23 -11.35
N ASP A 337 6.53 -1.09 -11.41
CA ASP A 337 7.81 -0.93 -10.71
C ASP A 337 7.64 -0.88 -9.20
N VAL A 338 6.57 -0.23 -8.69
CA VAL A 338 6.24 -0.23 -7.27
C VAL A 338 5.98 -1.64 -6.77
N TYR A 339 5.13 -2.40 -7.47
CA TYR A 339 4.85 -3.79 -7.13
C TYR A 339 6.09 -4.69 -7.26
N ALA A 340 6.94 -4.44 -8.26
CA ALA A 340 8.19 -5.16 -8.43
C ALA A 340 9.22 -4.90 -7.32
N SER A 341 9.10 -3.78 -6.61
CA SER A 341 10.09 -3.35 -5.59
C SER A 341 9.91 -4.00 -4.20
N VAL A 342 8.85 -4.77 -3.99
CA VAL A 342 8.51 -5.46 -2.72
C VAL A 342 8.48 -6.97 -2.93
N ASP A 343 8.38 -7.75 -1.84
CA ASP A 343 8.41 -9.22 -1.95
C ASP A 343 7.09 -9.79 -2.42
N ILE A 344 5.97 -9.29 -1.90
CA ILE A 344 4.62 -9.73 -2.23
C ILE A 344 3.80 -8.53 -2.72
N PRO A 345 3.62 -8.38 -4.05
CA PRO A 345 2.66 -7.43 -4.59
C PRO A 345 1.24 -7.79 -4.16
N GLU A 346 0.47 -6.79 -3.71
CA GLU A 346 -0.92 -6.96 -3.31
C GLU A 346 -1.85 -6.04 -4.10
N CYS A 347 -2.85 -6.62 -4.77
CA CYS A 347 -3.95 -5.85 -5.37
C CYS A 347 -5.10 -5.69 -4.37
N GLU A 348 -6.05 -4.82 -4.69
CA GLU A 348 -7.27 -4.61 -3.91
C GLU A 348 -8.50 -4.83 -4.78
N GLY A 349 -9.46 -5.61 -4.27
CA GLY A 349 -10.82 -5.73 -4.80
C GLY A 349 -11.78 -4.88 -3.99
N PHE A 350 -11.99 -3.64 -4.39
CA PHE A 350 -12.86 -2.71 -3.67
C PHE A 350 -14.30 -2.77 -4.20
N GLY A 351 -15.22 -3.17 -3.31
CA GLY A 351 -16.63 -3.34 -3.65
C GLY A 351 -16.98 -4.73 -4.17
N LEU A 352 -18.27 -5.05 -4.17
CA LEU A 352 -18.79 -6.33 -4.66
C LEU A 352 -18.98 -6.27 -6.17
N SER A 353 -18.27 -7.12 -6.91
CA SER A 353 -18.40 -7.23 -8.36
C SER A 353 -19.76 -7.82 -8.76
N GLN A 354 -20.29 -7.36 -9.89
CA GLN A 354 -21.56 -7.87 -10.44
C GLN A 354 -21.28 -9.04 -11.36
N PHE A 355 -21.78 -10.21 -10.95
CA PHE A 355 -21.70 -11.43 -11.76
C PHE A 355 -23.07 -11.78 -12.32
N HIS A 356 -23.16 -12.10 -13.61
CA HIS A 356 -24.38 -12.55 -14.27
C HIS A 356 -24.66 -14.04 -14.01
N ILE A 357 -24.71 -14.43 -12.73
CA ILE A 357 -24.96 -15.80 -12.30
C ILE A 357 -26.41 -15.90 -11.88
N LYS A 358 -27.16 -16.83 -12.51
CA LYS A 358 -28.58 -17.06 -12.17
C LYS A 358 -28.74 -17.47 -10.71
N GLY A 359 -29.57 -16.75 -9.98
CA GLY A 359 -29.86 -17.02 -8.56
C GLY A 359 -28.83 -16.45 -7.58
N LEU A 360 -27.76 -15.81 -8.06
CA LEU A 360 -26.86 -15.08 -7.18
C LEU A 360 -27.58 -13.86 -6.61
N ARG A 361 -27.50 -13.70 -5.30
CA ARG A 361 -28.05 -12.52 -4.61
C ARG A 361 -27.38 -11.25 -5.15
N GLN A 362 -28.19 -10.27 -5.52
CA GLN A 362 -27.75 -8.92 -5.82
C GLN A 362 -28.23 -7.98 -4.72
N ASP A 363 -27.34 -7.13 -4.23
CA ASP A 363 -27.66 -6.12 -3.25
C ASP A 363 -27.77 -4.75 -3.93
N SER A 364 -28.93 -4.08 -3.82
CA SER A 364 -29.17 -2.76 -4.40
C SER A 364 -28.37 -1.65 -3.72
N LEU A 365 -27.89 -1.88 -2.51
CA LEU A 365 -27.08 -0.94 -1.74
C LEU A 365 -25.59 -1.09 -2.04
N THR A 366 -25.20 -2.17 -2.71
CA THR A 366 -23.80 -2.40 -3.08
C THR A 366 -23.36 -1.37 -4.08
N ARG A 367 -22.24 -0.72 -3.84
CA ARG A 367 -21.63 0.18 -4.78
C ARG A 367 -21.26 -0.62 -6.04
N LYS A 368 -21.90 -0.29 -7.15
CA LYS A 368 -21.55 -0.83 -8.47
C LYS A 368 -20.17 -0.27 -8.86
N ASN A 369 -19.15 -0.90 -8.42
CA ASN A 369 -17.81 -0.54 -8.83
C ASN A 369 -17.02 -1.82 -8.87
N ASP A 370 -17.19 -2.51 -9.99
CA ASP A 370 -16.48 -3.72 -10.23
C ASP A 370 -14.99 -3.45 -10.16
N SER A 371 -14.28 -4.35 -9.55
CA SER A 371 -12.83 -4.36 -9.61
C SER A 371 -12.44 -4.44 -11.09
N ASP A 372 -11.77 -3.40 -11.59
CA ASP A 372 -11.20 -3.46 -12.93
C ASP A 372 -10.14 -4.55 -12.97
N ILE A 373 -10.29 -5.50 -13.90
CA ILE A 373 -9.37 -6.63 -14.06
C ILE A 373 -7.93 -6.15 -14.26
N SER A 374 -7.73 -5.03 -14.95
CA SER A 374 -6.40 -4.43 -15.12
C SER A 374 -5.79 -4.07 -13.78
N MET A 375 -6.55 -3.47 -12.88
CA MET A 375 -6.09 -3.10 -11.54
C MET A 375 -5.70 -4.33 -10.72
N LEU A 376 -6.48 -5.40 -10.79
CA LEU A 376 -6.14 -6.65 -10.12
C LEU A 376 -4.87 -7.28 -10.69
N LYS A 377 -4.64 -7.15 -12.01
CA LYS A 377 -3.50 -7.77 -12.71
C LYS A 377 -2.19 -7.01 -12.59
N TYR A 378 -2.15 -5.76 -12.19
CA TYR A 378 -0.88 -5.06 -12.01
C TYR A 378 0.04 -5.77 -11.02
N ALA A 379 -0.50 -6.22 -9.88
CA ALA A 379 0.26 -6.94 -8.87
C ALA A 379 0.79 -8.28 -9.40
N SER A 380 -0.08 -9.10 -10.00
CA SER A 380 0.31 -10.40 -10.54
C SER A 380 1.28 -10.27 -11.73
N SER A 381 1.09 -9.26 -12.60
CA SER A 381 2.02 -8.99 -13.70
C SER A 381 3.42 -8.67 -13.19
N ALA A 382 3.52 -7.79 -12.19
CA ALA A 382 4.80 -7.47 -11.56
C ALA A 382 5.45 -8.70 -10.91
N ALA A 383 4.68 -9.52 -10.18
CA ALA A 383 5.17 -10.74 -9.57
C ALA A 383 5.72 -11.72 -10.62
N HIS A 384 4.96 -11.93 -11.70
CA HIS A 384 5.32 -12.88 -12.75
C HIS A 384 6.61 -12.49 -13.48
N ILE A 385 6.73 -11.24 -13.94
CA ILE A 385 7.93 -10.78 -14.67
C ILE A 385 9.18 -10.70 -13.80
N THR A 386 9.02 -10.58 -12.48
CA THR A 386 10.14 -10.53 -11.52
C THR A 386 10.39 -11.86 -10.81
N GLY A 387 9.64 -12.91 -11.15
CA GLY A 387 9.82 -14.27 -10.61
C GLY A 387 9.44 -14.41 -9.14
N LYS A 388 8.55 -13.56 -8.62
CA LYS A 388 8.06 -13.64 -7.24
C LYS A 388 7.05 -14.77 -7.10
N PRO A 389 7.09 -15.55 -5.99
CA PRO A 389 6.21 -16.71 -5.82
C PRO A 389 4.77 -16.34 -5.47
N TYR A 390 4.56 -15.16 -4.89
CA TYR A 390 3.24 -14.78 -4.35
C TYR A 390 2.73 -13.50 -4.97
N THR A 391 1.43 -13.49 -5.24
CA THR A 391 0.61 -12.31 -5.48
C THR A 391 -0.53 -12.33 -4.48
N SER A 392 -0.64 -11.29 -3.67
CA SER A 392 -1.67 -11.16 -2.65
C SER A 392 -2.84 -10.30 -3.12
N SER A 393 -3.94 -10.37 -2.40
CA SER A 393 -5.08 -9.47 -2.58
C SER A 393 -5.71 -9.10 -1.25
N GLU A 394 -6.11 -7.84 -1.13
CA GLU A 394 -7.13 -7.43 -0.19
C GLU A 394 -8.49 -7.82 -0.76
N THR A 395 -9.22 -8.70 -0.08
CA THR A 395 -10.43 -9.33 -0.62
C THR A 395 -11.62 -9.08 0.29
N PHE A 396 -12.76 -8.72 -0.28
CA PHE A 396 -14.01 -8.40 0.42
C PHE A 396 -13.99 -7.07 1.19
N THR A 397 -13.36 -6.05 0.67
CA THR A 397 -13.46 -4.66 1.14
C THR A 397 -14.81 -4.09 0.75
N TRP A 398 -15.87 -4.63 1.35
CA TRP A 398 -17.24 -4.28 1.00
C TRP A 398 -17.82 -3.31 2.01
N LEU A 399 -18.17 -2.12 1.54
CA LEU A 399 -18.89 -1.12 2.32
C LEU A 399 -20.34 -1.53 2.43
N THR A 400 -20.97 -1.44 3.57
CA THR A 400 -22.42 -1.69 3.80
C THR A 400 -22.85 -3.16 3.94
N GLU A 401 -21.95 -4.14 3.84
CA GLU A 401 -22.32 -5.56 3.84
C GLU A 401 -22.29 -6.24 5.22
N HIS A 402 -22.43 -5.48 6.30
CA HIS A 402 -22.40 -6.02 7.66
C HIS A 402 -23.48 -7.11 7.85
N PHE A 403 -23.03 -8.36 8.06
CA PHE A 403 -23.87 -9.55 8.30
C PHE A 403 -24.93 -9.86 7.22
N ARG A 404 -24.80 -9.25 6.03
CA ARG A 404 -25.72 -9.47 4.90
C ARG A 404 -25.13 -10.35 3.80
N THR A 405 -23.84 -10.61 3.86
CA THR A 405 -23.09 -11.39 2.87
C THR A 405 -23.34 -12.89 3.07
N SER A 406 -23.45 -13.61 1.97
CA SER A 406 -23.40 -15.08 1.93
C SER A 406 -22.11 -15.58 1.30
N LEU A 407 -21.68 -16.79 1.64
CA LEU A 407 -20.49 -17.40 1.01
C LEU A 407 -20.67 -17.59 -0.50
N SER A 408 -21.92 -17.72 -0.98
CA SER A 408 -22.21 -17.77 -2.42
C SER A 408 -21.91 -16.46 -3.16
N GLN A 409 -21.96 -15.30 -2.47
CA GLN A 409 -21.51 -14.02 -3.03
C GLN A 409 -20.00 -13.88 -2.97
N CYS A 410 -19.37 -14.40 -1.93
CA CYS A 410 -17.92 -14.37 -1.77
C CYS A 410 -17.20 -15.18 -2.86
N LYS A 411 -17.77 -16.35 -3.21
CA LYS A 411 -17.10 -17.30 -4.09
C LYS A 411 -16.74 -16.75 -5.48
N PRO A 412 -17.65 -16.16 -6.27
CA PRO A 412 -17.29 -15.65 -7.58
C PRO A 412 -16.31 -14.46 -7.54
N ASP A 413 -16.39 -13.61 -6.51
CA ASP A 413 -15.46 -12.51 -6.33
C ASP A 413 -14.05 -13.02 -6.00
N MET A 414 -13.96 -14.02 -5.15
CA MET A 414 -12.72 -14.72 -4.85
C MET A 414 -12.15 -15.43 -6.10
N ASP A 415 -12.98 -16.11 -6.90
CA ASP A 415 -12.55 -16.77 -8.13
C ASP A 415 -11.99 -15.73 -9.14
N LEU A 416 -12.57 -14.52 -9.17
CA LEU A 416 -12.04 -13.41 -9.96
C LEU A 416 -10.61 -13.04 -9.54
N MET A 417 -10.30 -13.05 -8.25
CA MET A 417 -8.93 -12.85 -7.77
C MET A 417 -8.00 -13.94 -8.30
N PHE A 418 -8.39 -15.21 -8.24
CA PHE A 418 -7.57 -16.32 -8.75
C PHE A 418 -7.28 -16.19 -10.24
N VAL A 419 -8.29 -15.90 -11.09
CA VAL A 419 -8.08 -15.74 -12.53
C VAL A 419 -7.32 -14.45 -12.86
N SER A 420 -7.24 -13.52 -11.92
CA SER A 420 -6.38 -12.33 -12.01
C SER A 420 -4.93 -12.59 -11.59
N GLY A 421 -4.61 -13.81 -11.15
CA GLY A 421 -3.25 -14.24 -10.82
C GLY A 421 -2.92 -14.18 -9.32
N VAL A 422 -3.91 -13.93 -8.46
CA VAL A 422 -3.73 -14.00 -6.99
C VAL A 422 -3.56 -15.45 -6.57
N ASN A 423 -2.61 -15.70 -5.68
CA ASN A 423 -2.36 -17.01 -5.08
C ASN A 423 -2.05 -16.95 -3.58
N HIS A 424 -2.22 -15.79 -2.95
CA HIS A 424 -1.97 -15.55 -1.53
C HIS A 424 -3.01 -14.56 -0.98
N MET A 425 -4.23 -15.01 -0.77
CA MET A 425 -5.39 -14.19 -0.46
C MET A 425 -5.44 -13.76 0.99
N PHE A 426 -5.74 -12.48 1.22
CA PHE A 426 -6.07 -11.92 2.52
C PHE A 426 -7.50 -11.37 2.52
N PHE A 427 -8.28 -11.78 3.51
CA PHE A 427 -9.60 -11.20 3.72
C PHE A 427 -9.49 -9.80 4.34
N HIS A 428 -10.36 -8.93 3.93
CA HIS A 428 -10.61 -7.64 4.57
C HIS A 428 -11.97 -7.71 5.27
N GLY A 429 -12.11 -8.13 6.51
CA GLY A 429 -11.18 -8.99 7.22
C GLY A 429 -11.89 -9.36 8.52
N THR A 430 -11.24 -9.42 9.63
CA THR A 430 -11.84 -9.73 10.94
C THR A 430 -11.40 -8.73 12.01
N PRO A 431 -12.33 -8.07 12.74
CA PRO A 431 -11.96 -7.31 13.93
C PRO A 431 -11.64 -8.25 15.09
N TYR A 432 -10.65 -7.89 15.91
CA TYR A 432 -10.55 -8.47 17.23
C TYR A 432 -11.86 -8.20 17.99
N SER A 433 -12.39 -9.21 18.65
CA SER A 433 -13.55 -9.07 19.51
C SER A 433 -13.39 -9.97 20.74
N PRO A 434 -13.57 -9.43 21.95
CA PRO A 434 -13.60 -10.26 23.16
C PRO A 434 -14.71 -11.31 23.06
N LYS A 435 -14.50 -12.46 23.68
CA LYS A 435 -15.49 -13.55 23.69
C LYS A 435 -16.80 -13.12 24.36
N GLU A 436 -16.68 -12.22 25.34
CA GLU A 436 -17.79 -11.71 26.13
C GLU A 436 -18.52 -10.53 25.47
N ALA A 437 -18.03 -10.05 24.32
CA ALA A 437 -18.67 -8.95 23.60
C ALA A 437 -20.08 -9.38 23.17
N GLU A 438 -21.06 -8.54 23.45
CA GLU A 438 -22.44 -8.76 22.98
C GLU A 438 -22.48 -8.84 21.47
N TRP A 439 -23.38 -9.67 20.94
CA TRP A 439 -23.59 -9.74 19.49
C TRP A 439 -23.95 -8.34 18.94
N PRO A 440 -23.36 -7.91 17.82
CA PRO A 440 -22.56 -8.64 16.82
C PRO A 440 -21.05 -8.67 17.08
N GLY A 441 -20.57 -8.31 18.23
CA GLY A 441 -19.14 -8.13 18.53
C GLY A 441 -18.63 -6.78 18.02
N TRP A 442 -17.32 -6.62 17.97
CA TRP A 442 -16.72 -5.39 17.45
C TRP A 442 -16.67 -5.41 15.92
N LEU A 443 -16.89 -4.26 15.30
CA LEU A 443 -17.11 -4.13 13.87
C LEU A 443 -16.15 -3.14 13.23
N PHE A 444 -15.64 -3.50 12.06
CA PHE A 444 -14.99 -2.57 11.15
C PHE A 444 -15.94 -2.26 9.98
N TYR A 445 -16.02 -0.99 9.55
CA TYR A 445 -17.08 -0.49 8.66
C TYR A 445 -16.98 -1.01 7.20
N ALA A 446 -15.82 -1.44 6.75
CA ALA A 446 -15.55 -1.83 5.37
C ALA A 446 -15.18 -3.31 5.27
N THR A 447 -16.04 -4.20 5.75
CA THR A 447 -15.76 -5.63 5.80
C THR A 447 -17.02 -6.47 5.81
N ILE A 448 -16.90 -7.70 5.36
CA ILE A 448 -17.94 -8.73 5.54
C ILE A 448 -17.97 -9.34 6.95
N ASN A 449 -17.04 -8.94 7.82
CA ASN A 449 -16.84 -9.52 9.15
C ASN A 449 -16.70 -11.06 9.10
N MET A 450 -15.59 -11.53 8.53
CA MET A 450 -15.25 -12.95 8.47
C MET A 450 -14.77 -13.41 9.87
N SER A 451 -15.68 -13.47 10.82
CA SER A 451 -15.43 -13.65 12.24
C SER A 451 -16.39 -14.66 12.89
N PRO A 452 -16.03 -15.21 14.07
CA PRO A 452 -16.85 -16.17 14.80
C PRO A 452 -18.26 -15.67 15.15
N THR A 453 -18.48 -14.36 15.21
CA THR A 453 -19.78 -13.76 15.51
C THR A 453 -20.73 -13.71 14.30
N ASN A 454 -20.22 -13.93 13.09
CA ASN A 454 -21.04 -13.93 11.88
C ASN A 454 -21.63 -15.32 11.63
N SER A 455 -22.89 -15.38 11.21
CA SER A 455 -23.59 -16.66 10.93
C SER A 455 -22.92 -17.50 9.83
N ILE A 456 -22.19 -16.89 8.90
CA ILE A 456 -21.43 -17.61 7.85
C ILE A 456 -20.23 -18.37 8.41
N TRP A 457 -19.80 -18.06 9.65
CA TRP A 457 -18.58 -18.66 10.23
C TRP A 457 -18.68 -20.19 10.39
N ARG A 458 -19.86 -20.70 10.68
CA ARG A 458 -20.09 -22.15 10.78
C ARG A 458 -19.68 -22.88 9.51
N ASP A 459 -19.90 -22.28 8.36
CA ASP A 459 -19.65 -22.88 7.05
C ASP A 459 -18.31 -22.39 6.42
N ALA A 460 -17.66 -21.40 7.05
CA ALA A 460 -16.40 -20.82 6.61
C ALA A 460 -15.26 -21.83 6.45
N PRO A 461 -15.10 -22.86 7.30
CA PRO A 461 -14.04 -23.86 7.14
C PRO A 461 -14.06 -24.57 5.78
N ALA A 462 -15.22 -24.86 5.24
CA ALA A 462 -15.35 -25.47 3.91
C ALA A 462 -14.89 -24.49 2.80
N PHE A 463 -15.21 -23.22 2.95
CA PHE A 463 -14.78 -22.16 2.04
C PHE A 463 -13.28 -21.94 2.12
N PHE A 464 -12.69 -21.88 3.31
CA PHE A 464 -11.23 -21.74 3.51
C PHE A 464 -10.47 -22.95 2.97
N GLN A 465 -11.03 -24.16 3.13
CA GLN A 465 -10.44 -25.35 2.53
C GLN A 465 -10.43 -25.29 1.00
N TYR A 466 -11.48 -24.79 0.37
CA TYR A 466 -11.51 -24.58 -1.07
C TYR A 466 -10.39 -23.61 -1.50
N ILE A 467 -10.26 -22.47 -0.81
CA ILE A 467 -9.19 -21.48 -1.08
C ILE A 467 -7.83 -22.13 -0.92
N THR A 468 -7.60 -22.83 0.18
CA THR A 468 -6.34 -23.54 0.47
C THR A 468 -5.97 -24.51 -0.66
N ARG A 469 -6.93 -25.25 -1.16
CA ARG A 469 -6.73 -26.19 -2.28
C ARG A 469 -6.33 -25.45 -3.56
N CYS A 470 -7.04 -24.38 -3.92
CA CYS A 470 -6.71 -23.59 -5.10
C CYS A 470 -5.32 -22.98 -4.97
N GLN A 471 -5.03 -22.33 -3.85
CA GLN A 471 -3.72 -21.70 -3.61
C GLN A 471 -2.57 -22.71 -3.59
N SER A 472 -2.78 -23.91 -3.03
CA SER A 472 -1.76 -24.97 -3.05
C SER A 472 -1.32 -25.34 -4.47
N PHE A 473 -2.23 -25.37 -5.44
CA PHE A 473 -1.89 -25.58 -6.85
C PHE A 473 -1.27 -24.33 -7.50
N LEU A 474 -1.88 -23.17 -7.27
CA LEU A 474 -1.41 -21.92 -7.88
C LEU A 474 -0.01 -21.51 -7.41
N GLN A 475 0.43 -21.97 -6.24
CA GLN A 475 1.76 -21.72 -5.68
C GLN A 475 2.82 -22.74 -6.14
N MET A 476 2.43 -23.87 -6.73
CA MET A 476 3.38 -24.93 -7.14
C MET A 476 4.20 -24.56 -8.37
N GLY A 477 3.63 -23.78 -9.27
CA GLY A 477 4.21 -23.53 -10.59
C GLY A 477 4.82 -22.15 -10.70
N LYS A 478 5.40 -21.92 -11.89
CA LYS A 478 5.75 -20.57 -12.34
C LYS A 478 4.77 -20.18 -13.45
N PRO A 479 4.36 -18.93 -13.54
CA PRO A 479 3.51 -18.47 -14.62
C PRO A 479 4.22 -18.67 -15.95
N ASP A 480 3.51 -19.27 -16.92
CA ASP A 480 3.97 -19.43 -18.29
C ASP A 480 3.09 -18.56 -19.19
N ASN A 481 3.60 -17.38 -19.53
CA ASN A 481 2.92 -16.42 -20.39
C ASN A 481 3.47 -16.51 -21.82
N CYS A 482 2.99 -17.47 -22.58
CA CYS A 482 3.41 -17.64 -24.00
C CYS A 482 3.14 -16.39 -24.86
N LEU A 483 2.25 -15.50 -24.45
CA LEU A 483 2.00 -14.22 -25.15
C LEU A 483 3.23 -13.29 -25.19
N LEU A 484 4.14 -13.38 -24.23
CA LEU A 484 5.40 -12.64 -24.29
C LEU A 484 6.35 -13.11 -25.41
N TYR A 485 6.16 -14.35 -25.87
CA TYR A 485 7.02 -14.96 -26.89
C TYR A 485 6.38 -14.97 -28.29
N THR A 486 5.07 -14.77 -28.39
CA THR A 486 4.33 -14.94 -29.62
C THR A 486 3.72 -13.67 -30.18
N SER A 487 3.69 -12.59 -29.42
CA SER A 487 3.24 -11.29 -29.94
C SER A 487 4.40 -10.62 -30.66
N PRO A 488 4.36 -10.47 -32.00
CA PRO A 488 5.35 -9.63 -32.65
C PRO A 488 5.23 -8.22 -32.07
N SER A 489 6.34 -7.68 -31.61
CA SER A 489 6.41 -6.27 -31.27
C SER A 489 5.96 -5.44 -32.46
N PRO A 490 5.08 -4.44 -32.31
CA PRO A 490 4.72 -3.56 -33.43
C PRO A 490 5.93 -2.79 -33.95
#